data_e47714dea08b48634a2d479c139037d1
#
_entry.id   e47714dea08b48634a2d479c139037d1
#
_cell.length_a   1.000
_cell.length_b   1.000
_cell.length_c   1.000
_cell.angle_alpha   90.00
_cell.angle_beta   90.00
_cell.angle_gamma   90.00
#
_symmetry.space_group_name_H-M   'P 1'
#
loop_
_entity.id
_entity.type
_entity.pdbx_description
1 polymer ?
#
loop_
_entity_poly.entity_id
_entity_poly.type
_entity_poly.pdbx_seq_one_letter_code
_entity_poly.pdbx_strand_id
1 'polypeptide(L)'
;MMMANVINNPPTPFVHNMGPIHPGKMIFINGIPGANPSRFNINFEDTPDGPNTAFTCDFRFNFGYDRNVIVRNSMQNNNWGAEERAVSYFPMAPNAYFEMIILVEQLGFKVAVNNNHLLEYKHILLPLDKFTFLRIDGDVRITQVRFQ
;
A
#
# COMPACT_ATOMS: atom_id res chain seq x y z
N MET A 1 5.33 8.76 27.88
CA MET A 1 4.89 9.60 26.75
C MET A 1 4.97 8.79 25.48
N MET A 2 3.88 8.73 24.75
CA MET A 2 3.88 8.08 23.45
C MET A 2 4.36 9.04 22.37
N MET A 3 5.38 8.63 21.65
CA MET A 3 5.82 9.35 20.46
C MET A 3 4.91 9.00 19.30
N ALA A 4 4.46 10.00 18.57
CA ALA A 4 3.77 9.73 17.32
C ALA A 4 4.74 9.04 16.35
N ASN A 5 4.28 7.96 15.73
CA ASN A 5 5.06 7.20 14.77
C ASN A 5 4.94 7.85 13.38
N VAL A 6 5.69 8.93 13.20
CA VAL A 6 5.64 9.76 12.00
C VAL A 6 7.00 9.77 11.33
N ILE A 7 7.03 9.52 10.04
CA ILE A 7 8.24 9.57 9.22
C ILE A 7 8.00 10.58 8.11
N ASN A 8 8.80 11.64 8.09
CA ASN A 8 8.65 12.72 7.12
C ASN A 8 9.66 12.60 5.98
N ASN A 9 9.16 12.75 4.76
CA ASN A 9 9.96 12.77 3.52
C ASN A 9 10.97 11.63 3.41
N PRO A 10 10.57 10.37 3.63
CA PRO A 10 11.50 9.26 3.46
C PRO A 10 11.87 9.08 1.99
N PRO A 11 13.04 8.54 1.69
CA PRO A 11 13.37 8.20 0.31
C PRO A 11 12.52 7.03 -0.19
N THR A 12 12.38 6.89 -1.50
CA THR A 12 11.76 5.75 -2.18
C THR A 12 12.87 4.97 -2.91
N PRO A 13 12.94 3.63 -2.82
CA PRO A 13 12.00 2.75 -2.11
C PRO A 13 12.07 2.93 -0.60
N PHE A 14 10.90 2.86 0.02
CA PHE A 14 10.73 2.95 1.46
C PHE A 14 10.50 1.55 2.02
N VAL A 15 11.33 1.11 2.95
CA VAL A 15 11.20 -0.19 3.61
C VAL A 15 11.32 0.05 5.11
N HIS A 16 10.28 -0.29 5.85
CA HIS A 16 10.21 0.06 7.27
C HIS A 16 9.56 -1.06 8.08
N ASN A 17 10.20 -1.42 9.19
CA ASN A 17 9.59 -2.32 10.16
C ASN A 17 8.58 -1.54 10.98
N MET A 18 7.31 -1.73 10.69
CA MET A 18 6.20 -1.05 11.36
C MET A 18 5.62 -1.85 12.52
N GLY A 19 6.22 -3.00 12.82
CA GLY A 19 5.62 -3.97 13.75
C GLY A 19 4.49 -4.75 13.11
N PRO A 20 3.92 -5.70 13.85
CA PRO A 20 2.88 -6.59 13.31
C PRO A 20 1.63 -5.82 12.89
N ILE A 21 1.04 -6.19 11.77
CA ILE A 21 -0.30 -5.72 11.45
C ILE A 21 -1.34 -6.53 12.23
N HIS A 22 -2.42 -5.87 12.58
CA HIS A 22 -3.52 -6.46 13.35
C HIS A 22 -4.78 -5.64 13.11
N PRO A 23 -5.97 -6.20 13.35
CA PRO A 23 -7.21 -5.42 13.24
C PRO A 23 -7.14 -4.15 14.09
N GLY A 24 -7.53 -3.05 13.50
CA GLY A 24 -7.48 -1.72 14.12
C GLY A 24 -6.26 -0.89 13.77
N LYS A 25 -5.19 -1.51 13.25
CA LYS A 25 -4.01 -0.75 12.83
C LYS A 25 -4.35 0.09 11.61
N MET A 26 -3.88 1.34 11.62
CA MET A 26 -4.06 2.29 10.52
C MET A 26 -2.70 2.75 10.01
N ILE A 27 -2.55 2.78 8.71
CA ILE A 27 -1.34 3.26 8.04
C ILE A 27 -1.75 4.44 7.18
N PHE A 28 -1.12 5.60 7.42
CA PHE A 28 -1.37 6.84 6.69
C PHE A 28 -0.17 7.10 5.78
N ILE A 29 -0.43 7.24 4.47
CA ILE A 29 0.62 7.44 3.47
C ILE A 29 0.23 8.64 2.63
N ASN A 30 1.03 9.70 2.68
CA ASN A 30 0.82 10.91 1.89
C ASN A 30 1.97 11.05 0.89
N GLY A 31 1.65 11.42 -0.32
CA GLY A 31 2.67 11.53 -1.35
C GLY A 31 2.21 12.24 -2.60
N ILE A 32 3.11 12.26 -3.59
CA ILE A 32 2.89 12.92 -4.88
C ILE A 32 3.46 11.99 -5.95
N PRO A 33 2.61 11.43 -6.84
CA PRO A 33 3.12 10.70 -8.00
C PRO A 33 4.00 11.60 -8.87
N GLY A 34 4.96 11.02 -9.56
CA GLY A 34 5.83 11.79 -10.44
C GLY A 34 5.10 12.43 -11.61
N ALA A 35 5.84 13.19 -12.43
CA ALA A 35 5.28 13.93 -13.58
C ALA A 35 4.80 12.99 -14.68
N ASN A 36 5.46 11.85 -14.85
CA ASN A 36 5.15 10.87 -15.88
C ASN A 36 5.24 9.46 -15.29
N PRO A 37 4.37 9.13 -14.32
CA PRO A 37 4.54 7.91 -13.57
C PRO A 37 4.13 6.68 -14.37
N SER A 38 4.90 5.61 -14.23
CA SER A 38 4.50 4.28 -14.71
C SER A 38 3.58 3.63 -13.69
N ARG A 39 4.09 3.42 -12.48
CA ARG A 39 3.32 2.85 -11.36
C ARG A 39 4.02 3.13 -10.03
N PHE A 40 3.26 3.00 -8.94
CA PHE A 40 3.82 2.84 -7.59
C PHE A 40 2.98 1.85 -6.80
N ASN A 41 3.56 1.23 -5.78
CA ASN A 41 2.86 0.22 -5.01
C ASN A 41 3.16 0.28 -3.52
N ILE A 42 2.21 -0.22 -2.74
CA ILE A 42 2.30 -0.37 -1.29
C ILE A 42 2.21 -1.86 -1.00
N ASN A 43 3.12 -2.37 -0.13
CA ASN A 43 3.22 -3.80 0.16
C ASN A 43 3.38 -4.03 1.65
N PHE A 44 2.66 -5.03 2.17
CA PHE A 44 2.85 -5.54 3.53
C PHE A 44 3.55 -6.88 3.44
N GLU A 45 4.82 -6.93 3.87
CA GLU A 45 5.70 -8.07 3.69
C GLU A 45 6.04 -8.72 5.03
N ASP A 46 6.32 -10.02 5.03
CA ASP A 46 6.80 -10.73 6.21
C ASP A 46 8.26 -10.37 6.54
N THR A 47 9.09 -10.24 5.53
CA THR A 47 10.46 -9.72 5.60
C THR A 47 10.72 -8.91 4.34
N PRO A 48 11.72 -8.01 4.32
CA PRO A 48 12.04 -7.27 3.11
C PRO A 48 12.38 -8.23 1.96
N ASP A 49 11.66 -8.09 0.84
CA ASP A 49 11.75 -8.98 -0.32
C ASP A 49 11.51 -10.45 0.02
N GLY A 50 10.78 -10.69 1.09
CA GLY A 50 10.50 -12.04 1.55
C GLY A 50 9.48 -12.77 0.69
N PRO A 51 9.28 -14.07 0.96
CA PRO A 51 8.46 -14.91 0.09
C PRO A 51 6.96 -14.64 0.21
N ASN A 52 6.53 -13.88 1.23
CA ASN A 52 5.11 -13.67 1.48
C ASN A 52 4.78 -12.18 1.57
N THR A 53 3.74 -11.78 0.84
CA THR A 53 3.17 -10.44 0.88
C THR A 53 1.68 -10.57 1.15
N ALA A 54 1.22 -10.03 2.28
CA ALA A 54 -0.19 -10.11 2.65
C ALA A 54 -1.07 -9.29 1.72
N PHE A 55 -0.56 -8.17 1.24
CA PHE A 55 -1.29 -7.23 0.42
C PHE A 55 -0.32 -6.39 -0.39
N THR A 56 -0.51 -6.37 -1.70
CA THR A 56 0.08 -5.36 -2.57
C THR A 56 -1.05 -4.55 -3.19
N CYS A 57 -0.87 -3.23 -3.22
CA CYS A 57 -1.79 -2.32 -3.87
C CYS A 57 -0.97 -1.52 -4.88
N ASP A 58 -1.14 -1.85 -6.16
CA ASP A 58 -0.31 -1.34 -7.26
C ASP A 58 -1.12 -0.38 -8.12
N PHE A 59 -0.76 0.90 -8.02
CA PHE A 59 -1.39 1.97 -8.80
C PHE A 59 -0.65 2.10 -10.13
N ARG A 60 -1.27 1.64 -11.21
CA ARG A 60 -0.70 1.63 -12.56
C ARG A 60 -1.30 2.76 -13.39
N PHE A 61 -0.48 3.78 -13.66
CA PHE A 61 -0.86 4.90 -14.52
C PHE A 61 -0.70 4.52 -15.99
N ASN A 62 0.48 3.99 -16.31
CA ASN A 62 0.87 3.63 -17.67
C ASN A 62 1.93 2.53 -17.59
N PHE A 63 1.47 1.30 -17.41
CA PHE A 63 2.36 0.15 -17.21
C PHE A 63 1.92 -1.01 -18.10
N GLY A 64 2.77 -1.36 -19.07
CA GLY A 64 2.40 -2.36 -20.05
C GLY A 64 1.14 -1.94 -20.81
N TYR A 65 0.14 -2.80 -20.83
CA TYR A 65 -1.17 -2.49 -21.41
C TYR A 65 -2.12 -1.83 -20.43
N ASP A 66 -1.71 -1.68 -19.17
CA ASP A 66 -2.57 -1.11 -18.15
C ASP A 66 -2.53 0.42 -18.15
N ARG A 67 -3.70 1.04 -18.05
CA ARG A 67 -3.87 2.48 -17.95
C ARG A 67 -4.86 2.78 -16.84
N ASN A 68 -4.38 3.49 -15.78
CA ASN A 68 -5.20 3.91 -14.65
C ASN A 68 -5.94 2.73 -14.00
N VAL A 69 -5.18 1.71 -13.62
CA VAL A 69 -5.67 0.47 -13.01
C VAL A 69 -5.03 0.31 -11.65
N ILE A 70 -5.80 -0.23 -10.70
CA ILE A 70 -5.28 -0.58 -9.38
C ILE A 70 -5.30 -2.09 -9.24
N VAL A 71 -4.12 -2.72 -9.22
CA VAL A 71 -4.01 -4.17 -9.08
C VAL A 71 -3.77 -4.52 -7.63
N ARG A 72 -4.60 -5.39 -7.07
CA ARG A 72 -4.43 -5.92 -5.72
C ARG A 72 -4.13 -7.40 -5.80
N ASN A 73 -3.22 -7.85 -4.95
CA ASN A 73 -2.82 -9.25 -4.90
C ASN A 73 -2.14 -9.58 -3.58
N SER A 74 -1.87 -10.84 -3.38
CA SER A 74 -1.02 -11.36 -2.31
C SER A 74 -0.04 -12.37 -2.90
N MET A 75 1.08 -12.56 -2.21
CA MET A 75 2.11 -13.50 -2.65
C MET A 75 2.37 -14.49 -1.52
N GLN A 76 2.38 -15.78 -1.85
CA GLN A 76 2.67 -16.85 -0.90
C GLN A 76 3.75 -17.77 -1.47
N ASN A 77 4.84 -17.96 -0.71
CA ASN A 77 5.95 -18.80 -1.14
C ASN A 77 6.48 -18.41 -2.53
N ASN A 78 6.63 -17.09 -2.75
CA ASN A 78 7.09 -16.49 -4.01
C ASN A 78 6.12 -16.64 -5.18
N ASN A 79 4.88 -17.05 -4.93
CA ASN A 79 3.87 -17.19 -5.98
C ASN A 79 2.76 -16.16 -5.78
N TRP A 80 2.53 -15.33 -6.80
CA TRP A 80 1.40 -14.39 -6.79
C TRP A 80 0.09 -15.15 -6.94
N GLY A 81 -0.92 -14.70 -6.21
CA GLY A 81 -2.28 -15.21 -6.30
C GLY A 81 -3.06 -14.59 -7.45
N ALA A 82 -4.39 -14.67 -7.35
CA ALA A 82 -5.29 -14.08 -8.35
C ALA A 82 -5.38 -12.57 -8.14
N GLU A 83 -5.18 -11.81 -9.21
CA GLU A 83 -5.30 -10.37 -9.18
C GLU A 83 -6.75 -9.92 -9.02
N GLU A 84 -6.96 -8.84 -8.24
CA GLU A 84 -8.21 -8.10 -8.19
C GLU A 84 -7.97 -6.72 -8.78
N ARG A 85 -8.83 -6.30 -9.71
CA ARG A 85 -8.64 -5.06 -10.48
C ARG A 85 -9.84 -4.12 -10.47
N ALA A 86 -11.03 -4.61 -10.08
CA ALA A 86 -12.26 -3.82 -10.15
C ALA A 86 -12.21 -2.66 -9.15
N VAL A 87 -12.37 -1.44 -9.63
CA VAL A 87 -12.53 -0.22 -8.81
C VAL A 87 -13.51 0.71 -9.51
N SER A 88 -14.16 1.59 -8.76
CA SER A 88 -15.12 2.53 -9.32
C SER A 88 -14.44 3.74 -9.96
N TYR A 89 -13.21 4.08 -9.55
CA TYR A 89 -12.47 5.24 -10.06
C TYR A 89 -10.99 5.09 -9.74
N PHE A 90 -10.16 5.87 -10.46
CA PHE A 90 -8.71 5.92 -10.23
C PHE A 90 -8.38 7.24 -9.55
N PRO A 91 -7.98 7.24 -8.26
CA PRO A 91 -7.89 8.48 -7.48
C PRO A 91 -6.59 9.26 -7.65
N MET A 92 -5.62 8.71 -8.37
CA MET A 92 -4.28 9.28 -8.51
C MET A 92 -4.14 10.05 -9.81
N ALA A 93 -3.31 11.11 -9.78
CA ALA A 93 -2.92 11.84 -10.98
C ALA A 93 -1.44 12.24 -10.90
N PRO A 94 -0.75 12.38 -12.03
CA PRO A 94 0.63 12.88 -12.03
C PRO A 94 0.73 14.22 -11.32
N ASN A 95 1.78 14.40 -10.52
CA ASN A 95 2.06 15.63 -9.78
C ASN A 95 0.97 16.05 -8.77
N ALA A 96 0.00 15.21 -8.48
CA ALA A 96 -1.11 15.57 -7.58
C ALA A 96 -0.91 14.90 -6.21
N TYR A 97 -0.86 15.72 -5.17
CA TYR A 97 -0.77 15.25 -3.79
C TYR A 97 -1.98 14.41 -3.42
N PHE A 98 -1.72 13.30 -2.73
CA PHE A 98 -2.77 12.44 -2.18
C PHE A 98 -2.54 12.15 -0.71
N GLU A 99 -3.61 11.85 -0.01
CA GLU A 99 -3.61 11.31 1.35
C GLU A 99 -4.30 9.96 1.33
N MET A 100 -3.58 8.91 1.74
CA MET A 100 -4.09 7.55 1.74
C MET A 100 -4.16 7.02 3.17
N ILE A 101 -5.23 6.30 3.45
CA ILE A 101 -5.38 5.57 4.71
C ILE A 101 -5.64 4.11 4.39
N ILE A 102 -4.85 3.23 4.99
CA ILE A 102 -5.09 1.80 4.94
C ILE A 102 -5.49 1.36 6.34
N LEU A 103 -6.70 0.84 6.47
CA LEU A 103 -7.21 0.29 7.72
C LEU A 103 -7.16 -1.22 7.65
N VAL A 104 -6.49 -1.83 8.63
CA VAL A 104 -6.52 -3.28 8.80
C VAL A 104 -7.76 -3.64 9.60
N GLU A 105 -8.64 -4.44 9.00
CA GLU A 105 -9.82 -4.94 9.67
C GLU A 105 -9.71 -6.45 9.90
N GLN A 106 -10.67 -7.02 10.61
CA GLN A 106 -10.64 -8.45 10.93
C GLN A 106 -10.70 -9.31 9.66
N LEU A 107 -11.48 -8.90 8.66
CA LEU A 107 -11.72 -9.70 7.46
C LEU A 107 -10.91 -9.24 6.24
N GLY A 108 -10.32 -8.05 6.28
CA GLY A 108 -9.58 -7.53 5.13
C GLY A 108 -8.99 -6.17 5.37
N PHE A 109 -8.42 -5.62 4.30
CA PHE A 109 -7.89 -4.26 4.28
C PHE A 109 -8.91 -3.33 3.64
N LYS A 110 -9.04 -2.12 4.17
CA LYS A 110 -9.79 -1.04 3.53
C LYS A 110 -8.84 0.08 3.17
N VAL A 111 -8.99 0.61 1.97
CA VAL A 111 -8.17 1.73 1.48
C VAL A 111 -9.07 2.89 1.14
N ALA A 112 -8.73 4.06 1.68
CA ALA A 112 -9.35 5.33 1.33
C ALA A 112 -8.29 6.28 0.80
N VAL A 113 -8.64 7.10 -0.18
CA VAL A 113 -7.77 8.13 -0.73
C VAL A 113 -8.53 9.45 -0.74
N ASN A 114 -7.89 10.49 -0.19
CA ASN A 114 -8.46 11.84 -0.10
C ASN A 114 -9.85 11.82 0.56
N ASN A 115 -9.97 11.07 1.66
CA ASN A 115 -11.19 10.89 2.46
C ASN A 115 -12.32 10.14 1.75
N ASN A 116 -12.06 9.52 0.60
CA ASN A 116 -13.04 8.73 -0.10
C ASN A 116 -12.67 7.26 -0.07
N HIS A 117 -13.63 6.41 0.29
CA HIS A 117 -13.42 4.97 0.23
C HIS A 117 -13.09 4.55 -1.21
N LEU A 118 -12.06 3.72 -1.36
CA LEU A 118 -11.59 3.29 -2.68
C LEU A 118 -11.85 1.81 -2.91
N LEU A 119 -11.34 0.96 -2.03
CA LEU A 119 -11.40 -0.48 -2.23
C LEU A 119 -11.24 -1.24 -0.92
N GLU A 120 -11.60 -2.50 -0.97
CA GLU A 120 -11.36 -3.48 0.08
C GLU A 120 -10.62 -4.68 -0.50
N TYR A 121 -9.83 -5.35 0.33
CA TYR A 121 -9.13 -6.57 -0.07
C TYR A 121 -9.23 -7.57 1.08
N LYS A 122 -9.92 -8.69 0.84
CA LYS A 122 -10.11 -9.73 1.83
C LYS A 122 -8.79 -10.41 2.16
N HIS A 123 -8.55 -10.72 3.44
CA HIS A 123 -7.33 -11.43 3.85
C HIS A 123 -7.24 -12.79 3.19
N ILE A 124 -6.10 -13.05 2.55
CA ILE A 124 -5.76 -14.34 1.93
C ILE A 124 -4.75 -15.07 2.82
N LEU A 125 -3.78 -14.34 3.39
CA LEU A 125 -2.72 -14.92 4.20
C LEU A 125 -2.92 -14.61 5.68
N LEU A 126 -2.80 -15.63 6.51
CA LEU A 126 -2.89 -15.55 7.96
C LEU A 126 -1.74 -16.35 8.58
N PRO A 127 -1.33 -16.05 9.81
CA PRO A 127 -1.81 -14.97 10.68
C PRO A 127 -1.26 -13.62 10.22
N LEU A 128 -2.01 -12.55 10.52
CA LEU A 128 -1.64 -11.19 10.12
C LEU A 128 -0.36 -10.71 10.79
N ASP A 129 -0.09 -11.13 12.01
CA ASP A 129 1.00 -10.62 12.84
C ASP A 129 2.40 -10.99 12.32
N LYS A 130 2.51 -11.88 11.36
CA LYS A 130 3.80 -12.17 10.74
C LYS A 130 4.21 -11.12 9.69
N PHE A 131 3.29 -10.24 9.29
CA PHE A 131 3.57 -9.18 8.32
C PHE A 131 3.90 -7.90 9.07
N THR A 132 5.19 -7.57 9.10
CA THR A 132 5.71 -6.49 9.93
C THR A 132 6.39 -5.38 9.12
N PHE A 133 6.58 -5.57 7.83
CA PHE A 133 7.28 -4.61 6.99
C PHE A 133 6.33 -3.93 6.00
N LEU A 134 6.46 -2.61 5.93
CA LEU A 134 5.83 -1.78 4.90
C LEU A 134 6.88 -1.45 3.86
N ARG A 135 6.58 -1.76 2.60
CA ARG A 135 7.39 -1.34 1.46
C ARG A 135 6.55 -0.45 0.55
N ILE A 136 7.11 0.69 0.17
CA ILE A 136 6.54 1.57 -0.86
C ILE A 136 7.58 1.75 -1.94
N ASP A 137 7.23 1.47 -3.18
CA ASP A 137 8.15 1.48 -4.30
C ASP A 137 7.50 2.10 -5.54
N GLY A 138 8.33 2.57 -6.46
CA GLY A 138 7.88 3.09 -7.74
C GLY A 138 7.91 4.61 -7.85
N ASP A 139 7.11 5.13 -8.76
CA ASP A 139 7.17 6.51 -9.23
C ASP A 139 6.34 7.45 -8.35
N VAL A 140 6.75 7.57 -7.10
CA VAL A 140 6.07 8.39 -6.09
C VAL A 140 7.10 9.02 -5.16
N ARG A 141 6.85 10.25 -4.76
CA ARG A 141 7.58 10.90 -3.67
C ARG A 141 6.70 10.87 -2.43
N ILE A 142 7.16 10.21 -1.38
CA ILE A 142 6.42 10.11 -0.12
C ILE A 142 6.74 11.34 0.72
N THR A 143 5.71 12.03 1.17
CA THR A 143 5.88 13.21 2.05
C THR A 143 5.76 12.84 3.52
N GLN A 144 4.91 11.88 3.84
CA GLN A 144 4.76 11.44 5.22
C GLN A 144 4.18 10.04 5.29
N VAL A 145 4.69 9.23 6.21
CA VAL A 145 4.10 7.97 6.61
C VAL A 145 3.83 8.05 8.11
N ARG A 146 2.63 7.65 8.53
CA ARG A 146 2.24 7.67 9.94
C ARG A 146 1.50 6.38 10.28
N PHE A 147 1.71 5.90 11.49
CA PHE A 147 1.09 4.67 11.99
C PHE A 147 0.24 5.00 13.23
N GLN A 148 -0.90 4.33 13.32
CA GLN A 148 -1.80 4.51 14.45
C GLN A 148 -2.42 3.17 14.86
#